data_48f44c93d7ae6da65f8c7ca723f0193c
#
_entry.id   48f44c93d7ae6da65f8c7ca723f0193c
#
_cell.length_a   1.000
_cell.length_b   1.000
_cell.length_c   1.000
_cell.angle_alpha   90.00
_cell.angle_beta   90.00
_cell.angle_gamma   90.00
#
_symmetry.space_group_name_H-M   'P 1'
#
loop_
_entity.id
_entity.type
_entity.pdbx_description
1 polymer ?
#
loop_
_entity_poly.entity_id
_entity_poly.type
_entity_poly.pdbx_seq_one_letter_code
_entity_poly.pdbx_strand_id
1 'polypeptide(L)'
;MHAPTKSFFDITTNTASYVVRDPSGTSCAIIDSVLDFDYASGQTDTKAADQIIAWVKSEGLDVKWILETHAHADHLSAAPYLQERLGGKIGISEQIKVVQDTFGKVFNEGTEFERDGSQFDRLFNEGDSFHIGQLRGDVMYTPGHTPACVTYVLGDAAFVGDTLFMPDFGTARCDFPGGSSAKLYQSIQKILSLPDETRIFVCHDYKAPGRDVFAWETTVGEQKARNVHVGAGKDQDSFVQMRDARDAQLSMPKLIIPSLQVNMRAGNMPQADANGDVYLKVPINKM
;
A
#
# COMPACT_ATOMS: atom_id res chain seq x y z
N MET A 1 -17.28 13.56 -7.56
CA MET A 1 -16.35 14.74 -7.63
C MET A 1 -15.04 14.22 -8.21
N HIS A 2 -14.45 14.93 -9.18
CA HIS A 2 -13.16 14.52 -9.74
C HIS A 2 -12.03 14.78 -8.71
N ALA A 3 -11.20 13.76 -8.46
CA ALA A 3 -10.04 13.84 -7.57
C ALA A 3 -8.76 13.93 -8.42
N PRO A 4 -8.17 15.13 -8.60
CA PRO A 4 -6.93 15.27 -9.34
C PRO A 4 -5.81 14.51 -8.65
N THR A 5 -5.17 13.62 -9.41
CA THR A 5 -4.15 12.69 -8.89
C THR A 5 -2.87 12.82 -9.70
N LYS A 6 -1.74 12.93 -9.01
CA LYS A 6 -0.39 12.86 -9.57
C LYS A 6 0.28 11.58 -9.11
N SER A 7 0.80 10.81 -10.02
CA SER A 7 1.55 9.57 -9.77
C SER A 7 3.06 9.80 -9.81
N PHE A 8 3.78 9.05 -8.99
CA PHE A 8 5.23 8.94 -8.94
C PHE A 8 5.57 7.46 -8.97
N PHE A 9 6.36 7.04 -9.94
CA PHE A 9 6.67 5.62 -10.10
C PHE A 9 8.12 5.33 -9.77
N ASP A 10 8.33 4.46 -8.77
CA ASP A 10 9.65 3.91 -8.47
C ASP A 10 9.89 2.64 -9.28
N ILE A 11 10.86 2.68 -10.17
CA ILE A 11 11.21 1.54 -11.04
C ILE A 11 11.93 0.42 -10.29
N THR A 12 12.53 0.72 -9.14
CA THR A 12 13.31 -0.25 -8.36
C THR A 12 12.39 -1.28 -7.68
N THR A 13 11.29 -0.79 -7.12
CA THR A 13 10.28 -1.61 -6.44
C THR A 13 9.02 -1.81 -7.29
N ASN A 14 8.94 -1.17 -8.46
CA ASN A 14 7.76 -1.14 -9.33
C ASN A 14 6.52 -0.55 -8.64
N THR A 15 6.71 0.40 -7.74
CA THR A 15 5.68 1.01 -6.90
C THR A 15 5.21 2.34 -7.49
N ALA A 16 3.91 2.54 -7.54
CA ALA A 16 3.28 3.82 -7.84
C ALA A 16 2.79 4.48 -6.56
N SER A 17 3.42 5.58 -6.17
CA SER A 17 2.96 6.48 -5.10
C SER A 17 2.08 7.58 -5.69
N TYR A 18 1.14 8.08 -4.92
CA TYR A 18 0.18 9.08 -5.40
C TYR A 18 0.11 10.30 -4.51
N VAL A 19 -0.11 11.46 -5.14
CA VAL A 19 -0.61 12.66 -4.46
C VAL A 19 -1.97 12.99 -5.03
N VAL A 20 -3.00 12.91 -4.18
CA VAL A 20 -4.37 13.26 -4.53
C VAL A 20 -4.75 14.57 -3.83
N ARG A 21 -5.37 15.50 -4.56
CA ARG A 21 -5.69 16.82 -4.02
C ARG A 21 -7.18 17.14 -4.05
N ASP A 22 -7.60 18.02 -3.14
CA ASP A 22 -8.89 18.68 -3.21
C ASP A 22 -8.96 19.55 -4.49
N PRO A 23 -9.93 19.32 -5.39
CA PRO A 23 -10.08 20.16 -6.58
C PRO A 23 -10.45 21.61 -6.26
N SER A 24 -10.92 21.89 -5.03
CA SER A 24 -11.39 23.21 -4.59
C SER A 24 -10.36 23.98 -3.78
N GLY A 25 -9.20 23.39 -3.47
CA GLY A 25 -8.23 24.00 -2.58
C GLY A 25 -6.81 23.46 -2.74
N THR A 26 -5.97 23.72 -1.75
CA THR A 26 -4.57 23.31 -1.70
C THR A 26 -4.35 22.02 -0.91
N SER A 27 -5.36 21.53 -0.19
CA SER A 27 -5.21 20.32 0.63
C SER A 27 -4.97 19.08 -0.22
N CYS A 28 -4.06 18.21 0.23
CA CYS A 28 -3.76 16.95 -0.46
C CYS A 28 -3.49 15.80 0.52
N ALA A 29 -3.48 14.58 -0.01
CA ALA A 29 -2.95 13.39 0.65
C ALA A 29 -1.88 12.72 -0.22
N ILE A 30 -0.91 12.08 0.43
CA ILE A 30 0.08 11.22 -0.19
C ILE A 30 -0.30 9.78 0.12
N ILE A 31 -0.18 8.86 -0.84
CA ILE A 31 -0.58 7.45 -0.68
C ILE A 31 0.58 6.56 -1.12
N ASP A 32 0.95 5.58 -0.29
CA ASP A 32 1.94 4.53 -0.50
C ASP A 32 3.31 5.06 -0.97
N SER A 33 3.97 5.79 -0.09
CA SER A 33 5.25 6.43 -0.39
C SER A 33 6.45 5.50 -0.23
N VAL A 34 7.45 5.64 -1.10
CA VAL A 34 8.66 4.81 -1.12
C VAL A 34 9.84 5.53 -0.48
N LEU A 35 10.52 4.86 0.46
CA LEU A 35 11.86 5.17 0.90
C LEU A 35 12.84 4.25 0.16
N ASP A 36 13.77 4.83 -0.58
CA ASP A 36 14.78 4.07 -1.31
C ASP A 36 15.65 3.26 -0.34
N PHE A 37 15.88 1.99 -0.66
CA PHE A 37 16.67 1.09 0.18
C PHE A 37 17.49 0.12 -0.66
N ASP A 38 18.81 0.14 -0.45
CA ASP A 38 19.72 -0.86 -1.02
C ASP A 38 19.93 -1.99 0.00
N TYR A 39 19.37 -3.16 -0.30
CA TYR A 39 19.41 -4.32 0.58
C TYR A 39 20.85 -4.83 0.83
N ALA A 40 21.74 -4.72 -0.18
CA ALA A 40 23.08 -5.26 -0.09
C ALA A 40 23.98 -4.43 0.82
N SER A 41 23.82 -3.10 0.78
CA SER A 41 24.61 -2.17 1.61
C SER A 41 23.90 -1.74 2.90
N GLY A 42 22.58 -1.97 3.01
CA GLY A 42 21.77 -1.47 4.11
C GLY A 42 21.56 0.05 4.06
N GLN A 43 21.83 0.70 2.92
CA GLN A 43 21.72 2.15 2.79
C GLN A 43 20.32 2.58 2.38
N THR A 44 19.82 3.64 3.01
CA THR A 44 18.60 4.35 2.60
C THR A 44 18.95 5.57 1.77
N ASP A 45 18.05 5.95 0.85
CA ASP A 45 18.09 7.24 0.13
C ASP A 45 16.65 7.83 0.10
N THR A 46 16.52 9.09 -0.25
CA THR A 46 15.24 9.80 -0.22
C THR A 46 14.78 10.28 -1.60
N LYS A 47 15.42 9.81 -2.67
CA LYS A 47 15.19 10.31 -4.04
C LYS A 47 13.74 10.20 -4.48
N ALA A 48 13.07 9.07 -4.20
CA ALA A 48 11.67 8.87 -4.53
C ALA A 48 10.78 9.85 -3.75
N ALA A 49 10.98 9.97 -2.44
CA ALA A 49 10.24 10.88 -1.58
C ALA A 49 10.51 12.36 -1.91
N ASP A 50 11.74 12.73 -2.26
CA ASP A 50 12.13 14.10 -2.62
C ASP A 50 11.42 14.58 -3.89
N GLN A 51 11.11 13.70 -4.84
CA GLN A 51 10.29 14.04 -6.02
C GLN A 51 8.87 14.45 -5.60
N ILE A 52 8.27 13.73 -4.64
CA ILE A 52 6.96 14.05 -4.08
C ILE A 52 7.02 15.41 -3.38
N ILE A 53 8.03 15.63 -2.51
CA ILE A 53 8.23 16.89 -1.79
C ILE A 53 8.38 18.07 -2.75
N ALA A 54 9.21 17.92 -3.77
CA ALA A 54 9.44 18.97 -4.77
C ALA A 54 8.16 19.35 -5.49
N TRP A 55 7.36 18.36 -5.89
CA TRP A 55 6.10 18.60 -6.60
C TRP A 55 5.05 19.23 -5.67
N VAL A 56 4.86 18.71 -4.45
CA VAL A 56 3.92 19.25 -3.47
C VAL A 56 4.24 20.74 -3.19
N LYS A 57 5.53 21.07 -3.02
CA LYS A 57 5.96 22.46 -2.79
C LYS A 57 5.76 23.35 -4.03
N SER A 58 6.04 22.84 -5.22
CA SER A 58 5.87 23.61 -6.47
C SER A 58 4.40 23.94 -6.77
N GLU A 59 3.49 23.04 -6.38
CA GLU A 59 2.03 23.25 -6.51
C GLU A 59 1.43 24.02 -5.32
N GLY A 60 2.23 24.35 -4.30
CA GLY A 60 1.76 25.06 -3.10
C GLY A 60 0.72 24.25 -2.29
N LEU A 61 0.86 22.92 -2.28
CA LEU A 61 -0.10 22.03 -1.61
C LEU A 61 0.18 21.90 -0.11
N ASP A 62 -0.88 21.66 0.64
CA ASP A 62 -0.90 21.47 2.09
C ASP A 62 -1.28 20.01 2.39
N VAL A 63 -0.31 19.20 2.82
CA VAL A 63 -0.50 17.77 3.10
C VAL A 63 -1.31 17.58 4.38
N LYS A 64 -2.46 16.95 4.27
CA LYS A 64 -3.32 16.60 5.40
C LYS A 64 -3.11 15.17 5.86
N TRP A 65 -2.83 14.28 4.93
CA TRP A 65 -2.67 12.86 5.18
C TRP A 65 -1.50 12.27 4.40
N ILE A 66 -0.83 11.32 5.04
CA ILE A 66 0.09 10.37 4.43
C ILE A 66 -0.50 9.00 4.75
N LEU A 67 -1.00 8.31 3.73
CA LEU A 67 -1.81 7.11 3.88
C LEU A 67 -1.06 5.89 3.37
N GLU A 68 -1.12 4.82 4.12
CA GLU A 68 -0.65 3.50 3.70
C GLU A 68 -1.86 2.60 3.45
N THR A 69 -1.94 1.97 2.28
CA THR A 69 -3.02 1.01 1.97
C THR A 69 -2.85 -0.29 2.75
N HIS A 70 -1.61 -0.64 3.08
CA HIS A 70 -1.25 -1.81 3.88
C HIS A 70 0.20 -1.70 4.40
N ALA A 71 0.64 -2.66 5.20
CA ALA A 71 2.06 -2.80 5.53
C ALA A 71 2.80 -3.47 4.37
N HIS A 72 3.46 -2.68 3.54
CA HIS A 72 4.18 -3.15 2.35
C HIS A 72 5.32 -4.10 2.70
N ALA A 73 5.47 -5.18 1.92
CA ALA A 73 6.52 -6.18 2.09
C ALA A 73 7.67 -6.05 1.06
N ASP A 74 7.54 -5.16 0.10
CA ASP A 74 8.41 -5.05 -1.07
C ASP A 74 9.13 -3.70 -1.19
N HIS A 75 8.76 -2.72 -0.36
CA HIS A 75 9.47 -1.45 -0.21
C HIS A 75 9.32 -0.89 1.22
N LEU A 76 10.22 0.02 1.60
CA LEU A 76 10.12 0.76 2.85
C LEU A 76 9.24 2.00 2.63
N SER A 77 8.44 2.36 3.63
CA SER A 77 7.63 3.57 3.60
C SER A 77 8.47 4.81 3.93
N ALA A 78 8.29 5.89 3.16
CA ALA A 78 8.87 7.19 3.42
C ALA A 78 7.97 8.10 4.30
N ALA A 79 6.90 7.57 4.87
CA ALA A 79 5.89 8.37 5.59
C ALA A 79 6.48 9.30 6.67
N PRO A 80 7.38 8.86 7.57
CA PRO A 80 7.96 9.75 8.58
C PRO A 80 8.80 10.88 7.97
N TYR A 81 9.56 10.58 6.92
CA TYR A 81 10.37 11.58 6.22
C TYR A 81 9.50 12.64 5.54
N LEU A 82 8.41 12.22 4.90
CA LEU A 82 7.44 13.13 4.30
C LEU A 82 6.72 13.97 5.36
N GLN A 83 6.32 13.34 6.48
CA GLN A 83 5.68 14.02 7.59
C GLN A 83 6.56 15.13 8.19
N GLU A 84 7.84 14.84 8.40
CA GLU A 84 8.82 15.83 8.89
C GLU A 84 8.93 17.06 7.96
N ARG A 85 8.85 16.85 6.64
CA ARG A 85 9.09 17.89 5.63
C ARG A 85 7.84 18.65 5.18
N LEU A 86 6.67 18.01 5.26
CA LEU A 86 5.41 18.50 4.68
C LEU A 86 4.27 18.58 5.69
N GLY A 87 4.45 18.03 6.89
CA GLY A 87 3.36 17.85 7.85
C GLY A 87 2.41 16.72 7.45
N GLY A 88 1.17 16.81 7.94
CA GLY A 88 0.14 15.80 7.73
C GLY A 88 0.13 14.71 8.81
N LYS A 89 -0.86 13.82 8.73
CA LYS A 89 -1.04 12.70 9.65
C LYS A 89 -0.79 11.38 8.92
N ILE A 90 -0.05 10.47 9.54
CA ILE A 90 0.15 9.12 9.00
C ILE A 90 -1.04 8.25 9.39
N GLY A 91 -1.70 7.64 8.40
CA GLY A 91 -2.87 6.80 8.61
C GLY A 91 -2.76 5.44 7.91
N ILE A 92 -3.28 4.41 8.57
CA ILE A 92 -3.36 3.04 8.07
C ILE A 92 -4.62 2.35 8.63
N SER A 93 -4.92 1.13 8.17
CA SER A 93 -5.95 0.27 8.76
C SER A 93 -5.67 -0.07 10.24
N GLU A 94 -6.71 -0.11 11.09
CA GLU A 94 -6.60 -0.62 12.46
C GLU A 94 -6.09 -2.06 12.52
N GLN A 95 -6.27 -2.83 11.46
CA GLN A 95 -5.78 -4.21 11.36
C GLN A 95 -4.24 -4.29 11.27
N ILE A 96 -3.53 -3.17 11.23
CA ILE A 96 -2.07 -3.15 11.40
C ILE A 96 -1.63 -3.85 12.69
N LYS A 97 -2.46 -3.83 13.73
CA LYS A 97 -2.22 -4.53 14.99
C LYS A 97 -2.02 -6.04 14.81
N VAL A 98 -2.75 -6.65 13.86
CA VAL A 98 -2.58 -8.07 13.51
C VAL A 98 -1.21 -8.30 12.87
N VAL A 99 -0.78 -7.40 12.00
CA VAL A 99 0.55 -7.44 11.37
C VAL A 99 1.64 -7.26 12.43
N GLN A 100 1.49 -6.28 13.32
CA GLN A 100 2.42 -6.02 14.43
C GLN A 100 2.54 -7.21 15.37
N ASP A 101 1.43 -7.85 15.73
CA ASP A 101 1.46 -9.05 16.61
C ASP A 101 2.15 -10.23 15.91
N THR A 102 1.82 -10.47 14.64
CA THR A 102 2.40 -11.56 13.86
C THR A 102 3.91 -11.38 13.67
N PHE A 103 4.32 -10.25 13.11
CA PHE A 103 5.72 -10.02 12.78
C PHE A 103 6.56 -9.56 13.97
N GLY A 104 5.95 -8.96 14.97
CA GLY A 104 6.61 -8.74 16.25
C GLY A 104 7.11 -10.04 16.89
N LYS A 105 6.36 -11.14 16.75
CA LYS A 105 6.80 -12.47 17.17
C LYS A 105 7.90 -13.04 16.25
N VAL A 106 7.75 -12.89 14.95
CA VAL A 106 8.74 -13.38 13.96
C VAL A 106 10.10 -12.72 14.16
N PHE A 107 10.12 -11.39 14.35
CA PHE A 107 11.34 -10.61 14.56
C PHE A 107 11.81 -10.56 16.00
N ASN A 108 11.14 -11.29 16.91
CA ASN A 108 11.47 -11.32 18.35
C ASN A 108 11.56 -9.90 18.92
N GLU A 109 10.53 -9.09 18.64
CA GLU A 109 10.40 -7.76 19.23
C GLU A 109 9.97 -7.87 20.69
N GLY A 110 10.62 -7.10 21.56
CA GLY A 110 10.30 -7.05 22.99
C GLY A 110 9.04 -6.24 23.30
N THR A 111 8.87 -5.92 24.56
CA THR A 111 7.73 -5.13 25.05
C THR A 111 7.86 -3.63 24.75
N GLU A 112 9.05 -3.19 24.36
CA GLU A 112 9.32 -1.81 23.91
C GLU A 112 8.68 -1.48 22.55
N PHE A 113 8.33 -2.49 21.77
CA PHE A 113 7.56 -2.34 20.56
C PHE A 113 6.07 -2.56 20.85
N GLU A 114 5.35 -1.47 21.05
CA GLU A 114 3.90 -1.50 21.22
C GLU A 114 3.21 -2.00 19.95
N ARG A 115 2.29 -2.99 20.11
CA ARG A 115 1.58 -3.67 19.01
C ARG A 115 0.13 -3.22 18.93
N ASP A 116 -0.11 -1.96 19.22
CA ASP A 116 -1.43 -1.34 19.32
C ASP A 116 -1.71 -0.30 18.23
N GLY A 117 -0.76 -0.14 17.29
CA GLY A 117 -0.84 0.82 16.21
C GLY A 117 -0.51 2.25 16.60
N SER A 118 -0.02 2.50 17.82
CA SER A 118 0.32 3.84 18.33
C SER A 118 1.40 4.57 17.56
N GLN A 119 2.11 3.88 16.67
CA GLN A 119 3.11 4.47 15.77
C GLN A 119 2.47 5.30 14.65
N PHE A 120 1.17 5.14 14.41
CA PHE A 120 0.40 5.85 13.41
C PHE A 120 -0.48 6.92 14.07
N ASP A 121 -0.66 8.08 13.42
CA ASP A 121 -1.52 9.14 13.93
C ASP A 121 -3.01 8.79 13.85
N ARG A 122 -3.39 7.92 12.91
CA ARG A 122 -4.77 7.47 12.74
C ARG A 122 -4.83 6.01 12.32
N LEU A 123 -5.67 5.25 13.01
CA LEU A 123 -6.10 3.92 12.60
C LEU A 123 -7.51 4.00 12.04
N PHE A 124 -7.70 3.48 10.83
CA PHE A 124 -8.98 3.48 10.14
C PHE A 124 -9.67 2.13 10.23
N ASN A 125 -10.98 2.19 10.45
CA ASN A 125 -11.89 1.04 10.39
C ASN A 125 -12.69 1.02 9.09
N GLU A 126 -13.36 -0.11 8.83
CA GLU A 126 -14.36 -0.23 7.77
C GLU A 126 -15.42 0.87 7.89
N GLY A 127 -15.64 1.60 6.80
CA GLY A 127 -16.66 2.65 6.72
C GLY A 127 -16.25 3.97 7.36
N ASP A 128 -15.04 4.09 7.92
CA ASP A 128 -14.51 5.37 8.37
C ASP A 128 -14.40 6.34 7.18
N SER A 129 -14.48 7.63 7.48
CA SER A 129 -14.23 8.68 6.51
C SER A 129 -13.28 9.74 7.05
N PHE A 130 -12.61 10.43 6.13
CA PHE A 130 -11.73 11.56 6.42
C PHE A 130 -11.89 12.64 5.34
N HIS A 131 -11.20 13.76 5.51
CA HIS A 131 -11.29 14.86 4.56
C HIS A 131 -9.91 15.33 4.13
N ILE A 132 -9.81 15.71 2.87
CA ILE A 132 -8.72 16.45 2.26
C ILE A 132 -9.34 17.77 1.79
N GLY A 133 -9.34 18.79 2.65
CA GLY A 133 -10.11 20.00 2.40
C GLY A 133 -11.60 19.70 2.28
N GLN A 134 -12.20 19.94 1.11
CA GLN A 134 -13.60 19.65 0.82
C GLN A 134 -13.80 18.25 0.21
N LEU A 135 -12.74 17.60 -0.24
CA LEU A 135 -12.81 16.25 -0.79
C LEU A 135 -12.94 15.23 0.35
N ARG A 136 -14.06 14.52 0.37
CA ARG A 136 -14.27 13.41 1.29
C ARG A 136 -13.58 12.14 0.79
N GLY A 137 -12.89 11.46 1.69
CA GLY A 137 -12.35 10.12 1.50
C GLY A 137 -13.12 9.11 2.37
N ASP A 138 -13.46 7.97 1.78
CA ASP A 138 -14.09 6.84 2.47
C ASP A 138 -13.11 5.66 2.49
N VAL A 139 -13.10 4.90 3.59
CA VAL A 139 -12.23 3.76 3.79
C VAL A 139 -13.02 2.47 3.61
N MET A 140 -12.58 1.65 2.65
CA MET A 140 -13.10 0.30 2.43
C MET A 140 -12.07 -0.72 2.94
N TYR A 141 -12.44 -1.56 3.90
CA TYR A 141 -11.59 -2.68 4.30
C TYR A 141 -11.61 -3.76 3.21
N THR A 142 -10.44 -4.04 2.66
CA THR A 142 -10.25 -4.93 1.51
C THR A 142 -9.15 -5.98 1.77
N PRO A 143 -9.33 -6.82 2.82
CA PRO A 143 -8.33 -7.82 3.19
C PRO A 143 -8.23 -8.94 2.15
N GLY A 144 -7.11 -9.64 2.19
CA GLY A 144 -6.88 -10.82 1.37
C GLY A 144 -5.44 -10.98 0.96
N HIS A 145 -4.82 -9.95 0.39
CA HIS A 145 -3.36 -9.90 0.24
C HIS A 145 -2.69 -9.89 1.62
N THR A 146 -3.06 -8.93 2.46
CA THR A 146 -2.76 -8.93 3.90
C THR A 146 -4.04 -8.76 4.71
N PRO A 147 -4.02 -9.06 6.03
CA PRO A 147 -5.17 -8.80 6.89
C PRO A 147 -5.47 -7.31 7.09
N ALA A 148 -4.52 -6.42 6.75
CA ALA A 148 -4.61 -4.98 7.02
C ALA A 148 -4.89 -4.13 5.78
N CYS A 149 -5.13 -4.75 4.61
CA CYS A 149 -5.38 -4.00 3.37
C CYS A 149 -6.66 -3.17 3.45
N VAL A 150 -6.57 -1.93 2.97
CA VAL A 150 -7.71 -1.03 2.74
C VAL A 150 -7.63 -0.40 1.36
N THR A 151 -8.78 0.00 0.85
CA THR A 151 -8.92 0.85 -0.33
C THR A 151 -9.41 2.21 0.13
N TYR A 152 -8.74 3.28 -0.30
CA TYR A 152 -9.18 4.65 -0.09
C TYR A 152 -9.97 5.13 -1.30
N VAL A 153 -11.22 5.53 -1.10
CA VAL A 153 -12.09 6.06 -2.15
C VAL A 153 -12.22 7.56 -1.98
N LEU A 154 -11.70 8.32 -2.93
CA LEU A 154 -11.62 9.78 -2.91
C LEU A 154 -12.30 10.34 -4.18
N GLY A 155 -13.52 10.84 -4.04
CA GLY A 155 -14.30 11.31 -5.18
C GLY A 155 -14.56 10.22 -6.22
N ASP A 156 -13.98 10.35 -7.42
CA ASP A 156 -14.07 9.38 -8.51
C ASP A 156 -12.87 8.42 -8.58
N ALA A 157 -11.99 8.42 -7.57
CA ALA A 157 -10.76 7.65 -7.55
C ALA A 157 -10.72 6.65 -6.39
N ALA A 158 -10.31 5.41 -6.65
CA ALA A 158 -10.09 4.35 -5.67
C ALA A 158 -8.61 3.91 -5.69
N PHE A 159 -7.92 4.04 -4.57
CA PHE A 159 -6.52 3.63 -4.36
C PHE A 159 -6.56 2.27 -3.67
N VAL A 160 -6.27 1.21 -4.43
CA VAL A 160 -6.63 -0.16 -4.05
C VAL A 160 -5.48 -0.96 -3.42
N GLY A 161 -4.29 -0.35 -3.29
CA GLY A 161 -3.10 -1.05 -2.83
C GLY A 161 -2.86 -2.32 -3.65
N ASP A 162 -2.53 -3.39 -2.96
CA ASP A 162 -2.28 -4.71 -3.55
C ASP A 162 -3.53 -5.60 -3.57
N THR A 163 -4.71 -5.00 -3.75
CA THR A 163 -5.94 -5.78 -3.96
C THR A 163 -6.13 -6.12 -5.44
N LEU A 164 -5.89 -5.14 -6.31
CA LEU A 164 -5.96 -5.28 -7.77
C LEU A 164 -4.70 -4.69 -8.40
N PHE A 165 -4.28 -5.29 -9.51
CA PHE A 165 -3.27 -4.74 -10.42
C PHE A 165 -3.90 -4.35 -11.75
N MET A 166 -3.09 -3.93 -12.72
CA MET A 166 -3.60 -3.66 -14.07
C MET A 166 -4.35 -4.88 -14.61
N PRO A 167 -5.41 -4.68 -15.41
CA PRO A 167 -6.27 -5.78 -15.88
C PRO A 167 -5.52 -6.94 -16.54
N ASP A 168 -4.45 -6.65 -17.24
CA ASP A 168 -3.59 -7.64 -17.92
C ASP A 168 -2.62 -8.38 -16.99
N PHE A 169 -2.46 -7.92 -15.74
CA PHE A 169 -1.63 -8.56 -14.72
C PHE A 169 -2.46 -9.29 -13.63
N GLY A 170 -3.61 -8.73 -13.27
CA GLY A 170 -4.63 -9.38 -12.43
C GLY A 170 -4.67 -8.91 -10.98
N THR A 171 -4.19 -9.73 -10.04
CA THR A 171 -4.32 -9.51 -8.59
C THR A 171 -3.05 -9.87 -7.84
N ALA A 172 -2.88 -9.35 -6.62
CA ALA A 172 -1.78 -9.72 -5.74
C ALA A 172 -1.87 -11.17 -5.23
N ARG A 173 -0.78 -11.62 -4.62
CA ARG A 173 -0.65 -12.88 -3.88
C ARG A 173 -1.38 -12.81 -2.54
N CYS A 174 -1.71 -13.99 -1.99
CA CYS A 174 -2.46 -14.14 -0.74
C CYS A 174 -1.78 -15.04 0.31
N ASP A 175 -0.57 -15.49 0.05
CA ASP A 175 0.20 -16.38 0.92
C ASP A 175 0.98 -15.64 2.02
N PHE A 176 0.69 -14.36 2.19
CA PHE A 176 1.17 -13.57 3.31
C PHE A 176 0.53 -14.07 4.61
N PRO A 177 1.22 -14.09 5.77
CA PRO A 177 0.61 -14.49 7.03
C PRO A 177 -0.68 -13.72 7.35
N GLY A 178 -1.79 -14.47 7.43
CA GLY A 178 -3.15 -13.90 7.55
C GLY A 178 -3.83 -13.52 6.23
N GLY A 179 -3.16 -13.74 5.09
CA GLY A 179 -3.75 -13.59 3.76
C GLY A 179 -4.79 -14.70 3.46
N SER A 180 -5.60 -14.47 2.44
CA SER A 180 -6.65 -15.42 2.01
C SER A 180 -7.16 -15.05 0.63
N SER A 181 -7.05 -15.99 -0.31
CA SER A 181 -7.55 -15.84 -1.67
C SER A 181 -9.07 -15.65 -1.72
N ALA A 182 -9.82 -16.36 -0.86
CA ALA A 182 -11.27 -16.20 -0.76
C ALA A 182 -11.67 -14.80 -0.27
N LYS A 183 -10.97 -14.27 0.74
CA LYS A 183 -11.18 -12.89 1.22
C LYS A 183 -10.77 -11.87 0.16
N LEU A 184 -9.67 -12.10 -0.55
CA LEU A 184 -9.25 -11.22 -1.65
C LEU A 184 -10.32 -11.14 -2.73
N TYR A 185 -10.91 -12.27 -3.13
CA TYR A 185 -12.01 -12.26 -4.10
C TYR A 185 -13.19 -11.41 -3.61
N GLN A 186 -13.61 -11.58 -2.36
CA GLN A 186 -14.71 -10.80 -1.77
C GLN A 186 -14.38 -9.30 -1.73
N SER A 187 -13.15 -8.95 -1.36
CA SER A 187 -12.65 -7.57 -1.37
C SER A 187 -12.66 -6.97 -2.77
N ILE A 188 -12.23 -7.73 -3.77
CA ILE A 188 -12.29 -7.31 -5.17
C ILE A 188 -13.73 -7.08 -5.60
N GLN A 189 -14.67 -7.99 -5.30
CA GLN A 189 -16.08 -7.79 -5.65
C GLN A 189 -16.67 -6.54 -4.99
N LYS A 190 -16.24 -6.22 -3.77
CA LYS A 190 -16.60 -4.99 -3.08
C LYS A 190 -16.10 -3.75 -3.83
N ILE A 191 -14.84 -3.73 -4.28
CA ILE A 191 -14.29 -2.64 -5.11
C ILE A 191 -15.05 -2.56 -6.44
N LEU A 192 -15.29 -3.70 -7.08
CA LEU A 192 -16.02 -3.76 -8.34
C LEU A 192 -17.51 -3.41 -8.22
N SER A 193 -18.07 -3.27 -7.03
CA SER A 193 -19.43 -2.73 -6.82
C SER A 193 -19.49 -1.20 -6.97
N LEU A 194 -18.36 -0.50 -7.02
CA LEU A 194 -18.32 0.93 -7.34
C LEU A 194 -18.78 1.17 -8.79
N PRO A 195 -19.16 2.42 -9.14
CA PRO A 195 -19.52 2.78 -10.52
C PRO A 195 -18.44 2.43 -11.53
N ASP A 196 -18.83 2.01 -12.74
CA ASP A 196 -17.89 1.54 -13.76
C ASP A 196 -16.85 2.58 -14.18
N GLU A 197 -17.21 3.87 -14.11
CA GLU A 197 -16.34 5.01 -14.39
C GLU A 197 -15.37 5.34 -13.26
N THR A 198 -15.47 4.71 -12.08
CA THR A 198 -14.52 4.93 -10.97
C THR A 198 -13.12 4.54 -11.42
N ARG A 199 -12.21 5.50 -11.32
CA ARG A 199 -10.79 5.28 -11.63
C ARG A 199 -10.16 4.45 -10.52
N ILE A 200 -9.43 3.42 -10.91
CA ILE A 200 -8.66 2.58 -9.99
C ILE A 200 -7.18 2.89 -10.16
N PHE A 201 -6.52 3.18 -9.05
CA PHE A 201 -5.08 3.40 -8.95
C PHE A 201 -4.46 2.22 -8.20
N VAL A 202 -3.59 1.48 -8.91
CA VAL A 202 -2.92 0.27 -8.39
C VAL A 202 -1.57 0.62 -7.77
N CYS A 203 -1.14 -0.13 -6.76
CA CYS A 203 0.14 0.14 -6.08
C CYS A 203 1.35 -0.29 -6.92
N HIS A 204 1.23 -1.37 -7.70
CA HIS A 204 2.36 -1.90 -8.46
C HIS A 204 2.00 -2.17 -9.92
N ASP A 205 3.00 -2.00 -10.79
CA ASP A 205 2.93 -2.49 -12.17
C ASP A 205 4.26 -3.13 -12.60
N TYR A 206 4.18 -4.36 -13.02
CA TYR A 206 5.32 -5.18 -13.48
C TYR A 206 5.31 -5.34 -15.00
N LYS A 207 4.51 -4.53 -15.71
CA LYS A 207 4.15 -4.73 -17.12
C LYS A 207 3.39 -6.06 -17.31
N ALA A 208 3.14 -6.44 -18.57
CA ALA A 208 2.51 -7.72 -18.93
C ALA A 208 2.92 -8.14 -20.33
N PRO A 209 2.79 -9.40 -20.71
CA PRO A 209 3.01 -9.82 -22.08
C PRO A 209 2.18 -8.99 -23.08
N GLY A 210 2.89 -8.30 -23.99
CA GLY A 210 2.26 -7.39 -24.96
C GLY A 210 2.11 -5.93 -24.50
N ARG A 211 2.49 -5.60 -23.26
CA ARG A 211 2.55 -4.22 -22.76
C ARG A 211 3.93 -3.90 -22.18
N ASP A 212 4.72 -3.14 -22.90
CA ASP A 212 6.09 -2.74 -22.56
C ASP A 212 6.18 -1.42 -21.79
N VAL A 213 5.06 -0.75 -21.56
CA VAL A 213 4.98 0.51 -20.81
C VAL A 213 4.37 0.26 -19.42
N PHE A 214 4.85 0.99 -18.42
CA PHE A 214 4.23 0.97 -17.10
C PHE A 214 2.91 1.71 -17.10
N ALA A 215 1.93 1.19 -16.35
CA ALA A 215 0.61 1.77 -16.18
C ALA A 215 0.09 1.48 -14.77
N TRP A 216 -0.63 2.43 -14.19
CA TRP A 216 -1.12 2.33 -12.81
C TRP A 216 -2.53 2.89 -12.63
N GLU A 217 -3.18 3.31 -13.71
CA GLU A 217 -4.56 3.78 -13.70
C GLU A 217 -5.40 2.95 -14.68
N THR A 218 -6.56 2.52 -14.19
CA THR A 218 -7.58 1.79 -14.94
C THR A 218 -8.97 2.21 -14.43
N THR A 219 -10.03 1.49 -14.77
CA THR A 219 -11.38 1.73 -14.24
C THR A 219 -12.01 0.46 -13.71
N VAL A 220 -13.06 0.62 -12.88
CA VAL A 220 -13.89 -0.50 -12.42
C VAL A 220 -14.45 -1.29 -13.60
N GLY A 221 -14.97 -0.59 -14.63
CA GLY A 221 -15.50 -1.22 -15.84
C GLY A 221 -14.45 -2.05 -16.59
N GLU A 222 -13.22 -1.55 -16.72
CA GLU A 222 -12.12 -2.29 -17.34
C GLU A 222 -11.72 -3.52 -16.53
N GLN A 223 -11.66 -3.39 -15.21
CA GLN A 223 -11.38 -4.52 -14.32
C GLN A 223 -12.45 -5.62 -14.47
N LYS A 224 -13.74 -5.26 -14.43
CA LYS A 224 -14.85 -6.19 -14.66
C LYS A 224 -14.76 -6.90 -16.01
N ALA A 225 -14.43 -6.18 -17.05
CA ALA A 225 -14.42 -6.71 -18.40
C ALA A 225 -13.19 -7.57 -18.70
N ARG A 226 -12.01 -7.15 -18.26
CA ARG A 226 -10.73 -7.63 -18.81
C ARG A 226 -9.73 -8.16 -17.80
N ASN A 227 -9.96 -8.02 -16.48
CA ASN A 227 -8.99 -8.52 -15.51
C ASN A 227 -8.80 -10.04 -15.70
N VAL A 228 -7.55 -10.44 -15.94
CA VAL A 228 -7.19 -11.84 -16.27
C VAL A 228 -7.50 -12.81 -15.15
N HIS A 229 -7.66 -12.37 -13.90
CA HIS A 229 -7.95 -13.20 -12.75
C HIS A 229 -9.43 -13.19 -12.33
N VAL A 230 -10.12 -12.07 -12.44
CA VAL A 230 -11.49 -11.89 -11.92
C VAL A 230 -12.49 -11.33 -12.94
N GLY A 231 -12.01 -10.93 -14.13
CA GLY A 231 -12.85 -10.36 -15.17
C GLY A 231 -13.76 -11.39 -15.83
N ALA A 232 -14.71 -10.89 -16.64
CA ALA A 232 -15.66 -11.67 -17.40
C ALA A 232 -16.50 -12.65 -16.54
N GLY A 233 -16.80 -12.29 -15.27
CA GLY A 233 -17.68 -13.06 -14.40
C GLY A 233 -17.06 -14.33 -13.84
N LYS A 234 -15.74 -14.41 -13.71
CA LYS A 234 -15.08 -15.55 -13.03
C LYS A 234 -15.58 -15.67 -11.59
N ASP A 235 -15.93 -16.89 -11.20
CA ASP A 235 -16.45 -17.19 -9.86
C ASP A 235 -15.33 -17.31 -8.81
N GLN A 236 -15.73 -17.33 -7.54
CA GLN A 236 -14.81 -17.39 -6.40
C GLN A 236 -13.99 -18.68 -6.38
N ASP A 237 -14.57 -19.83 -6.67
CA ASP A 237 -13.90 -21.13 -6.56
C ASP A 237 -12.78 -21.23 -7.61
N SER A 238 -13.07 -20.82 -8.83
CA SER A 238 -12.07 -20.72 -9.92
C SER A 238 -10.94 -19.76 -9.58
N PHE A 239 -11.26 -18.62 -8.98
CA PHE A 239 -10.27 -17.65 -8.54
C PHE A 239 -9.37 -18.21 -7.42
N VAL A 240 -9.96 -18.80 -6.39
CA VAL A 240 -9.23 -19.37 -5.25
C VAL A 240 -8.27 -20.46 -5.73
N GLN A 241 -8.76 -21.40 -6.54
CA GLN A 241 -7.92 -22.46 -7.09
C GLN A 241 -6.72 -21.93 -7.90
N MET A 242 -6.97 -20.94 -8.77
CA MET A 242 -5.93 -20.31 -9.57
C MET A 242 -4.93 -19.57 -8.69
N ARG A 243 -5.42 -18.78 -7.70
CA ARG A 243 -4.58 -17.95 -6.85
C ARG A 243 -3.68 -18.77 -5.95
N ASP A 244 -4.24 -19.78 -5.29
CA ASP A 244 -3.49 -20.66 -4.39
C ASP A 244 -2.43 -21.47 -5.15
N ALA A 245 -2.77 -21.99 -6.35
CA ALA A 245 -1.81 -22.70 -7.20
C ALA A 245 -0.67 -21.80 -7.70
N ARG A 246 -0.97 -20.52 -7.99
CA ARG A 246 0.04 -19.56 -8.42
C ARG A 246 0.93 -19.13 -7.26
N ASP A 247 0.36 -18.87 -6.09
CA ASP A 247 1.09 -18.42 -4.90
C ASP A 247 2.09 -19.46 -4.42
N ALA A 248 1.72 -20.74 -4.45
CA ALA A 248 2.61 -21.84 -4.11
C ALA A 248 3.93 -21.91 -4.93
N GLN A 249 4.01 -21.17 -6.04
CA GLN A 249 5.18 -21.11 -6.91
C GLN A 249 5.99 -19.81 -6.76
N LEU A 250 5.52 -18.84 -5.97
CA LEU A 250 6.17 -17.55 -5.83
C LEU A 250 7.25 -17.57 -4.75
N SER A 251 8.39 -16.98 -5.05
CA SER A 251 9.40 -16.67 -4.04
C SER A 251 8.95 -15.50 -3.17
N MET A 252 9.50 -15.40 -1.95
CA MET A 252 9.24 -14.24 -1.08
C MET A 252 9.73 -12.93 -1.72
N PRO A 253 9.05 -11.80 -1.46
CA PRO A 253 9.54 -10.48 -1.88
C PRO A 253 10.95 -10.21 -1.35
N LYS A 254 11.80 -9.62 -2.18
CA LYS A 254 13.22 -9.40 -1.82
C LYS A 254 13.41 -8.55 -0.56
N LEU A 255 12.54 -7.61 -0.33
CA LEU A 255 12.64 -6.67 0.78
C LEU A 255 11.69 -7.00 1.96
N ILE A 256 11.04 -8.18 1.97
CA ILE A 256 10.06 -8.51 3.01
C ILE A 256 10.63 -8.36 4.44
N ILE A 257 11.87 -8.76 4.65
CA ILE A 257 12.52 -8.69 5.98
C ILE A 257 12.73 -7.23 6.43
N PRO A 258 13.40 -6.34 5.66
CA PRO A 258 13.55 -4.95 6.05
C PRO A 258 12.21 -4.20 6.06
N SER A 259 11.38 -4.38 5.03
CA SER A 259 10.15 -3.59 4.87
C SER A 259 9.18 -3.80 6.02
N LEU A 260 8.93 -5.04 6.42
CA LEU A 260 7.99 -5.30 7.52
C LEU A 260 8.45 -4.71 8.85
N GLN A 261 9.76 -4.77 9.17
CA GLN A 261 10.28 -4.20 10.41
C GLN A 261 10.12 -2.68 10.46
N VAL A 262 10.26 -2.02 9.32
CA VAL A 262 10.11 -0.56 9.19
C VAL A 262 8.64 -0.18 9.08
N ASN A 263 7.88 -0.85 8.21
CA ASN A 263 6.51 -0.44 7.90
C ASN A 263 5.51 -0.74 9.01
N MET A 264 5.73 -1.79 9.84
CA MET A 264 4.92 -1.98 11.05
C MET A 264 5.16 -0.89 12.11
N ARG A 265 6.16 -0.03 11.91
CA ARG A 265 6.50 1.14 12.72
C ARG A 265 6.16 2.46 12.03
N ALA A 266 5.18 2.46 11.14
CA ALA A 266 4.79 3.64 10.36
C ALA A 266 5.95 4.22 9.52
N GLY A 267 6.87 3.37 9.04
CA GLY A 267 8.05 3.77 8.28
C GLY A 267 9.26 4.17 9.14
N ASN A 268 9.15 4.13 10.46
CA ASN A 268 10.28 4.42 11.35
C ASN A 268 11.23 3.22 11.45
N MET A 269 12.51 3.52 11.53
CA MET A 269 13.52 2.49 11.82
C MET A 269 13.32 1.92 13.23
N PRO A 270 13.76 0.66 13.49
CA PRO A 270 13.85 0.14 14.84
C PRO A 270 14.71 1.04 15.73
N GLN A 271 14.54 0.87 17.06
CA GLN A 271 15.31 1.59 18.03
C GLN A 271 16.82 1.23 17.89
N ALA A 272 17.67 2.24 18.02
CA ALA A 272 19.11 2.02 17.98
C ALA A 272 19.59 1.15 19.16
N ASP A 273 20.55 0.29 18.91
CA ASP A 273 21.23 -0.50 19.91
C ASP A 273 22.16 0.36 20.80
N ALA A 274 22.75 -0.25 21.82
CA ALA A 274 23.62 0.42 22.80
C ALA A 274 24.84 1.14 22.18
N ASN A 275 25.25 0.75 20.97
CA ASN A 275 26.34 1.41 20.23
C ASN A 275 25.86 2.63 19.40
N GLY A 276 24.56 2.92 19.41
CA GLY A 276 23.94 4.01 18.66
C GLY A 276 23.57 3.66 17.20
N ASP A 277 23.86 2.45 16.75
CA ASP A 277 23.53 1.98 15.40
C ASP A 277 22.16 1.28 15.36
N VAL A 278 21.50 1.39 14.21
CA VAL A 278 20.23 0.71 13.94
C VAL A 278 20.49 -0.60 13.20
N TYR A 279 19.84 -1.66 13.64
CA TYR A 279 19.93 -2.98 13.01
C TYR A 279 18.57 -3.52 12.63
N LEU A 280 18.52 -4.25 11.50
CA LEU A 280 17.37 -5.04 11.09
C LEU A 280 17.68 -6.52 11.33
N LYS A 281 16.76 -7.22 11.97
CA LYS A 281 16.88 -8.64 12.32
C LYS A 281 16.60 -9.52 11.12
N VAL A 282 17.39 -10.57 10.91
CA VAL A 282 17.12 -11.61 9.91
C VAL A 282 16.74 -12.91 10.66
N PRO A 283 15.46 -13.26 10.69
CA PRO A 283 15.00 -14.47 11.40
C PRO A 283 15.29 -15.71 10.56
N ILE A 284 16.24 -16.53 11.02
CA ILE A 284 16.65 -17.73 10.29
C ILE A 284 15.56 -18.82 10.39
N ASN A 285 15.08 -19.31 9.22
CA ASN A 285 14.06 -20.36 9.09
C ASN A 285 12.71 -20.03 9.79
N LYS A 286 12.30 -18.73 9.77
CA LYS A 286 11.05 -18.28 10.41
C LYS A 286 10.05 -17.61 9.45
N MET A 287 10.46 -17.39 8.22
CA MET A 287 9.62 -16.83 7.15
C MET A 287 9.20 -17.93 6.17
#